data_1b0e83095b53491eabc99f92ba0ef03f
#
_entry.id   1b0e83095b53491eabc99f92ba0ef03f
#
_cell.length_a   1.000
_cell.length_b   1.000
_cell.length_c   1.000
_cell.angle_alpha   90.00
_cell.angle_beta   90.00
_cell.angle_gamma   90.00
#
_symmetry.space_group_name_H-M   'P 1'
#
loop_
_entity.id
_entity.type
_entity.pdbx_description
1 polymer ?
#
loop_
_entity_poly.entity_id
_entity_poly.type
_entity_poly.pdbx_seq_one_letter_code
_entity_poly.pdbx_strand_id
1 'polypeptide(L)'
;MPQPLKARRLGEADADAIADFMRTIGQDVDATRESVLRWLRTTAAQNPFQPGVGPPTVGVFVGSKLVACLTSIPTRLWNGTELADAHWIKGFWVLEDHRGGLIGYLLLKEMLKHVGLAASMPAALEPRGLSVALGMRDLGAVRNYIEPLRIARILRRIDWQLLKLNGVSKRASIALKFAKIPLIAYAAQGLITVCFAALRFPSALAARGLTTQLQERLPNEADLDSLWARTRSVVSSCATRSAAYLQWRYELGANGRYQFASCWRGPELVGLAVMQNPERLDDPRLAGLVIGSVVDLILDPSCPGAVSSLLVAARRWARSRNHDALLLTMSQRGLRVPLLRAGYISMPGNIHLIVRDPGDKHGLSPNLDEWLLTRGDSWSDHL
;
A
#
# COMPACT_ATOMS: atom_id res chain seq x y z
N MET A 1 3.29 32.55 28.71
CA MET A 1 2.71 32.84 27.38
C MET A 1 2.76 31.56 26.56
N PRO A 2 1.73 31.18 25.79
CA PRO A 2 1.80 30.04 24.90
C PRO A 2 2.91 30.29 23.86
N GLN A 3 3.76 29.27 23.63
CA GLN A 3 4.80 29.38 22.63
C GLN A 3 4.21 29.48 21.21
N PRO A 4 4.77 30.31 20.32
CA PRO A 4 4.21 30.49 18.99
C PRO A 4 4.31 29.22 18.17
N LEU A 5 3.20 28.85 17.52
CA LEU A 5 3.13 27.77 16.53
C LEU A 5 3.65 28.28 15.19
N LYS A 6 4.64 27.57 14.62
CA LYS A 6 5.20 27.91 13.32
C LYS A 6 5.19 26.70 12.39
N ALA A 7 4.39 26.75 11.33
CA ALA A 7 4.42 25.76 10.25
C ALA A 7 5.34 26.28 9.13
N ARG A 8 6.24 25.42 8.64
CA ARG A 8 7.14 25.77 7.52
C ARG A 8 7.71 24.53 6.83
N ARG A 9 8.25 24.73 5.65
CA ARG A 9 9.05 23.72 4.95
C ARG A 9 10.31 23.40 5.77
N LEU A 10 10.66 22.12 5.81
CA LEU A 10 11.89 21.60 6.40
C LEU A 10 12.95 21.41 5.31
N GLY A 11 14.23 21.56 5.70
CA GLY A 11 15.37 21.37 4.84
C GLY A 11 16.54 20.73 5.59
N GLU A 12 17.71 20.72 4.99
CA GLU A 12 18.93 20.12 5.59
C GLU A 12 19.34 20.78 6.92
N ALA A 13 19.04 22.07 7.09
CA ALA A 13 19.29 22.77 8.35
C ALA A 13 18.47 22.22 9.53
N ASP A 14 17.37 21.51 9.24
CA ASP A 14 16.45 20.93 10.24
C ASP A 14 16.77 19.46 10.54
N ALA A 15 17.86 18.91 10.00
CA ALA A 15 18.16 17.48 10.08
C ALA A 15 18.23 16.95 11.53
N ASP A 16 18.76 17.74 12.47
CA ASP A 16 18.80 17.39 13.89
C ASP A 16 17.39 17.32 14.49
N ALA A 17 16.55 18.33 14.23
CA ALA A 17 15.17 18.37 14.70
C ALA A 17 14.33 17.22 14.12
N ILE A 18 14.57 16.86 12.85
CA ILE A 18 13.91 15.71 12.20
C ILE A 18 14.37 14.40 12.86
N ALA A 19 15.68 14.23 13.11
CA ALA A 19 16.22 13.03 13.76
C ALA A 19 15.63 12.86 15.16
N ASP A 20 15.60 13.91 15.97
CA ASP A 20 14.99 13.91 17.30
C ASP A 20 13.52 13.54 17.26
N PHE A 21 12.79 14.12 16.30
CA PHE A 21 11.38 13.82 16.08
C PHE A 21 11.16 12.35 15.70
N MET A 22 11.93 11.80 14.76
CA MET A 22 11.82 10.41 14.30
C MET A 22 12.09 9.42 15.45
N ARG A 23 13.10 9.70 16.30
CA ARG A 23 13.35 8.91 17.51
C ARG A 23 12.18 8.98 18.48
N THR A 24 11.63 10.18 18.70
CA THR A 24 10.53 10.39 19.66
C THR A 24 9.25 9.65 19.27
N ILE A 25 8.95 9.58 17.97
CA ILE A 25 7.76 8.84 17.48
C ILE A 25 8.02 7.34 17.28
N GLY A 26 9.23 6.86 17.54
CA GLY A 26 9.61 5.44 17.39
C GLY A 26 9.66 4.94 15.93
N GLN A 27 9.74 5.84 14.97
CA GLN A 27 9.85 5.45 13.55
C GLN A 27 11.26 5.01 13.17
N ASP A 28 12.26 5.68 13.72
CA ASP A 28 13.66 5.32 13.58
C ASP A 28 14.36 5.66 14.89
N VAL A 29 14.59 4.65 15.73
CA VAL A 29 15.20 4.82 17.05
C VAL A 29 16.68 5.20 16.97
N ASP A 30 17.31 4.90 15.85
CA ASP A 30 18.73 5.18 15.58
C ASP A 30 18.91 6.39 14.64
N ALA A 31 17.85 7.18 14.41
CA ALA A 31 17.90 8.33 13.54
C ALA A 31 19.00 9.31 13.97
N THR A 32 19.92 9.63 13.06
CA THR A 32 20.97 10.62 13.21
C THR A 32 20.82 11.74 12.19
N ARG A 33 21.54 12.86 12.42
CA ARG A 33 21.63 13.93 11.43
C ARG A 33 22.07 13.39 10.06
N GLU A 34 23.08 12.54 10.03
CA GLU A 34 23.64 11.96 8.80
C GLU A 34 22.62 11.07 8.09
N SER A 35 21.86 10.24 8.81
CA SER A 35 20.81 9.40 8.22
C SER A 35 19.70 10.24 7.61
N VAL A 36 19.27 11.30 8.28
CA VAL A 36 18.26 12.25 7.77
C VAL A 36 18.77 12.99 6.54
N LEU A 37 20.00 13.52 6.56
CA LEU A 37 20.60 14.19 5.40
C LEU A 37 20.74 13.24 4.21
N ARG A 38 21.15 11.99 4.46
CA ARG A 38 21.19 10.94 3.42
C ARG A 38 19.80 10.70 2.85
N TRP A 39 18.79 10.55 3.70
CA TRP A 39 17.41 10.34 3.24
C TRP A 39 16.89 11.53 2.42
N LEU A 40 17.07 12.77 2.87
CA LEU A 40 16.69 13.98 2.14
C LEU A 40 17.35 14.06 0.77
N ARG A 41 18.64 13.73 0.68
CA ARG A 41 19.43 13.82 -0.56
C ARG A 41 19.15 12.65 -1.51
N THR A 42 19.14 11.41 -1.01
CA THR A 42 18.96 10.22 -1.86
C THR A 42 17.55 10.08 -2.36
N THR A 43 16.54 10.36 -1.53
CA THR A 43 15.14 10.32 -1.98
C THR A 43 14.88 11.34 -3.09
N ALA A 44 15.56 12.49 -3.04
CA ALA A 44 15.49 13.48 -4.10
C ALA A 44 16.27 13.05 -5.35
N ALA A 45 17.53 12.61 -5.19
CA ALA A 45 18.41 12.31 -6.30
C ALA A 45 18.01 11.07 -7.09
N GLN A 46 17.35 10.12 -6.45
CA GLN A 46 16.96 8.83 -7.06
C GLN A 46 15.51 8.78 -7.54
N ASN A 47 14.67 9.75 -7.13
CA ASN A 47 13.30 9.79 -7.60
C ASN A 47 13.25 10.22 -9.08
N PRO A 48 12.71 9.38 -9.99
CA PRO A 48 12.72 9.68 -11.43
C PRO A 48 11.85 10.89 -11.81
N PHE A 49 11.04 11.43 -10.88
CA PHE A 49 10.12 12.55 -11.13
C PHE A 49 10.54 13.85 -10.46
N GLN A 50 11.65 13.86 -9.77
CA GLN A 50 12.18 15.08 -9.13
C GLN A 50 13.66 15.28 -9.43
N PRO A 51 14.02 16.00 -10.48
CA PRO A 51 15.37 16.49 -10.64
C PRO A 51 15.62 17.64 -9.64
N GLY A 52 16.49 17.46 -8.67
CA GLY A 52 17.01 18.58 -7.86
C GLY A 52 16.64 18.57 -6.38
N VAL A 53 15.90 19.55 -5.91
CA VAL A 53 15.61 19.79 -4.48
C VAL A 53 14.72 18.69 -3.89
N GLY A 54 15.03 18.20 -2.70
CA GLY A 54 14.33 17.12 -2.02
C GLY A 54 12.80 17.28 -1.92
N PRO A 55 12.08 16.18 -1.61
CA PRO A 55 10.62 16.19 -1.57
C PRO A 55 10.14 17.24 -0.59
N PRO A 56 9.01 17.94 -0.87
CA PRO A 56 8.41 18.83 0.09
C PRO A 56 8.13 18.10 1.40
N THR A 57 8.86 18.50 2.45
CA THR A 57 8.65 18.04 3.82
C THR A 57 8.33 19.28 4.64
N VAL A 58 7.26 19.24 5.41
CA VAL A 58 6.82 20.36 6.26
C VAL A 58 6.77 19.93 7.70
N GLY A 59 7.02 20.86 8.60
CA GLY A 59 6.96 20.63 10.04
C GLY A 59 6.26 21.77 10.77
N VAL A 60 5.71 21.44 11.93
CA VAL A 60 5.18 22.41 12.89
C VAL A 60 6.06 22.42 14.10
N PHE A 61 6.47 23.64 14.51
CA PHE A 61 7.29 23.89 15.69
C PHE A 61 6.45 24.54 16.78
N VAL A 62 6.74 24.13 18.02
CA VAL A 62 6.33 24.82 19.25
C VAL A 62 7.62 25.34 19.90
N GLY A 63 7.85 26.65 19.82
CA GLY A 63 9.16 27.20 20.10
C GLY A 63 10.22 26.66 19.14
N SER A 64 11.25 25.98 19.66
CA SER A 64 12.30 25.33 18.86
C SER A 64 12.04 23.84 18.59
N LYS A 65 11.04 23.22 19.25
CA LYS A 65 10.78 21.79 19.16
C LYS A 65 9.89 21.47 17.96
N LEU A 66 10.33 20.54 17.09
CA LEU A 66 9.51 19.96 16.03
C LEU A 66 8.49 19.01 16.67
N VAL A 67 7.19 19.28 16.48
CA VAL A 67 6.08 18.51 17.10
C VAL A 67 5.20 17.79 16.08
N ALA A 68 5.34 18.13 14.80
CA ALA A 68 4.63 17.45 13.72
C ALA A 68 5.43 17.51 12.42
N CYS A 69 5.32 16.45 11.62
CA CYS A 69 5.98 16.35 10.32
C CYS A 69 5.06 15.69 9.29
N LEU A 70 5.15 16.15 8.05
CA LEU A 70 4.43 15.63 6.89
C LEU A 70 5.35 15.71 5.68
N THR A 71 5.40 14.65 4.89
CA THR A 71 6.18 14.64 3.65
C THR A 71 5.32 14.33 2.44
N SER A 72 5.81 14.67 1.26
CA SER A 72 5.22 14.24 0.01
C SER A 72 6.28 13.66 -0.92
N ILE A 73 5.89 12.74 -1.77
CA ILE A 73 6.76 12.11 -2.75
C ILE A 73 6.31 12.58 -4.13
N PRO A 74 7.19 13.21 -4.90
CA PRO A 74 6.92 13.51 -6.30
C PRO A 74 6.60 12.24 -7.08
N THR A 75 5.56 12.29 -7.89
CA THR A 75 5.08 11.18 -8.72
C THR A 75 4.41 11.75 -9.96
N ARG A 76 3.92 10.87 -10.82
CA ARG A 76 3.01 11.23 -11.91
C ARG A 76 1.73 10.43 -11.81
N LEU A 77 0.62 11.11 -11.99
CA LEU A 77 -0.70 10.50 -12.07
C LEU A 77 -1.15 10.44 -13.53
N TRP A 78 -1.60 9.26 -13.95
CA TRP A 78 -2.27 9.02 -15.21
C TRP A 78 -3.75 9.39 -15.06
N ASN A 79 -4.30 10.11 -16.04
CA ASN A 79 -5.70 10.54 -16.03
C ASN A 79 -6.56 9.92 -17.17
N GLY A 80 -6.06 8.85 -17.78
CA GLY A 80 -6.69 8.19 -18.94
C GLY A 80 -6.13 8.68 -20.28
N THR A 81 -5.48 9.83 -20.34
CA THR A 81 -4.93 10.44 -21.55
C THR A 81 -3.44 10.80 -21.43
N GLU A 82 -3.04 11.41 -20.34
CA GLU A 82 -1.69 11.91 -20.10
C GLU A 82 -1.22 11.70 -18.66
N LEU A 83 0.08 11.86 -18.44
CA LEU A 83 0.71 11.84 -17.12
C LEU A 83 0.88 13.27 -16.61
N ALA A 84 0.22 13.60 -15.52
CA ALA A 84 0.35 14.88 -14.83
C ALA A 84 1.33 14.77 -13.66
N ASP A 85 2.21 15.76 -13.48
CA ASP A 85 3.09 15.85 -12.33
C ASP A 85 2.27 16.05 -11.05
N ALA A 86 2.54 15.23 -10.03
CA ALA A 86 1.76 15.15 -8.82
C ALA A 86 2.62 14.84 -7.60
N HIS A 87 2.02 14.90 -6.42
CA HIS A 87 2.63 14.52 -5.17
C HIS A 87 1.82 13.46 -4.44
N TRP A 88 2.49 12.46 -3.89
CA TRP A 88 1.88 11.49 -2.98
C TRP A 88 2.16 11.92 -1.54
N ILE A 89 1.15 12.42 -0.83
CA ILE A 89 1.28 12.90 0.55
C ILE A 89 1.30 11.69 1.49
N LYS A 90 2.33 11.61 2.35
CA LYS A 90 2.52 10.53 3.32
C LYS A 90 3.18 10.98 4.61
N GLY A 91 3.21 10.10 5.63
CA GLY A 91 3.95 10.37 6.87
C GLY A 91 3.36 11.51 7.69
N PHE A 92 2.05 11.49 7.91
CA PHE A 92 1.36 12.45 8.75
C PHE A 92 1.58 12.10 10.21
N TRP A 93 2.57 12.71 10.83
CA TRP A 93 2.96 12.43 12.20
C TRP A 93 2.78 13.65 13.10
N VAL A 94 2.17 13.46 14.27
CA VAL A 94 2.02 14.47 15.32
C VAL A 94 2.37 13.80 16.63
N LEU A 95 3.21 14.45 17.47
CA LEU A 95 3.52 13.96 18.82
C LEU A 95 2.23 13.83 19.62
N GLU A 96 2.18 12.82 20.48
CA GLU A 96 0.97 12.43 21.21
C GLU A 96 0.38 13.59 22.02
N ASP A 97 1.23 14.31 22.75
CA ASP A 97 0.84 15.46 23.58
C ASP A 97 0.31 16.66 22.76
N HIS A 98 0.44 16.60 21.42
CA HIS A 98 0.06 17.68 20.49
C HIS A 98 -1.07 17.27 19.53
N ARG A 99 -1.66 16.07 19.72
CA ARG A 99 -2.81 15.61 18.91
C ARG A 99 -4.09 16.33 19.31
N GLY A 100 -5.06 16.37 18.40
CA GLY A 100 -6.41 16.90 18.65
C GLY A 100 -6.54 18.42 18.57
N GLY A 101 -5.45 19.17 18.21
CA GLY A 101 -5.44 20.62 18.08
C GLY A 101 -5.29 21.13 16.63
N LEU A 102 -4.90 22.40 16.51
CA LEU A 102 -4.67 23.06 15.22
C LEU A 102 -3.43 22.57 14.46
N ILE A 103 -2.55 21.78 15.10
CA ILE A 103 -1.26 21.39 14.54
C ILE A 103 -1.41 20.59 13.26
N GLY A 104 -2.30 19.58 13.25
CA GLY A 104 -2.58 18.80 12.06
C GLY A 104 -3.13 19.64 10.90
N TYR A 105 -3.99 20.60 11.21
CA TYR A 105 -4.53 21.55 10.23
C TYR A 105 -3.42 22.44 9.64
N LEU A 106 -2.59 23.03 10.49
CA LEU A 106 -1.48 23.89 10.07
C LEU A 106 -0.47 23.10 9.20
N LEU A 107 -0.17 21.86 9.61
CA LEU A 107 0.74 20.97 8.90
C LEU A 107 0.25 20.68 7.47
N LEU A 108 -0.99 20.22 7.33
CA LEU A 108 -1.57 19.91 6.02
C LEU A 108 -1.78 21.17 5.18
N LYS A 109 -2.27 22.26 5.78
CA LYS A 109 -2.43 23.56 5.10
C LYS A 109 -1.09 24.06 4.54
N GLU A 110 -0.02 23.93 5.31
CA GLU A 110 1.33 24.31 4.83
C GLU A 110 1.77 23.41 3.67
N MET A 111 1.60 22.08 3.78
CA MET A 111 1.92 21.15 2.70
C MET A 111 1.20 21.53 1.40
N LEU A 112 -0.09 21.85 1.47
CA LEU A 112 -0.90 22.18 0.31
C LEU A 112 -0.50 23.48 -0.41
N LYS A 113 0.37 24.31 0.18
CA LYS A 113 0.98 25.45 -0.52
C LYS A 113 2.12 25.00 -1.47
N HIS A 114 2.75 23.87 -1.19
CA HIS A 114 3.91 23.37 -1.92
C HIS A 114 3.55 22.30 -2.96
N VAL A 115 2.33 21.77 -2.92
CA VAL A 115 1.86 20.71 -3.83
C VAL A 115 0.61 21.16 -4.56
N GLY A 116 0.59 20.99 -5.88
CA GLY A 116 -0.59 21.25 -6.72
C GLY A 116 -1.52 20.04 -6.74
N LEU A 117 -1.39 19.21 -7.77
CA LEU A 117 -2.04 17.91 -7.86
C LEU A 117 -1.45 16.97 -6.80
N ALA A 118 -2.30 16.35 -5.99
CA ALA A 118 -1.82 15.46 -4.96
C ALA A 118 -2.82 14.33 -4.66
N ALA A 119 -2.27 13.19 -4.23
CA ALA A 119 -3.03 12.07 -3.71
C ALA A 119 -2.47 11.64 -2.35
N SER A 120 -3.29 10.97 -1.56
CA SER A 120 -2.93 10.39 -0.27
C SER A 120 -3.79 9.17 0.01
N MET A 121 -3.26 8.20 0.74
CA MET A 121 -4.02 7.03 1.18
C MET A 121 -3.91 6.85 2.71
N PRO A 122 -4.54 7.71 3.50
CA PRO A 122 -4.54 7.59 4.96
C PRO A 122 -5.42 6.43 5.43
N ALA A 123 -4.96 5.71 6.45
CA ALA A 123 -5.74 4.72 7.18
C ALA A 123 -6.47 5.32 8.40
N ALA A 124 -5.95 6.41 8.97
CA ALA A 124 -6.54 7.07 10.13
C ALA A 124 -7.65 8.04 9.75
N LEU A 125 -8.65 8.20 10.64
CA LEU A 125 -9.81 9.06 10.42
C LEU A 125 -9.47 10.55 10.49
N GLU A 126 -8.57 10.94 11.40
CA GLU A 126 -8.22 12.34 11.65
C GLU A 126 -7.58 13.01 10.43
N PRO A 127 -6.51 12.45 9.82
CA PRO A 127 -5.94 13.00 8.58
C PRO A 127 -6.93 13.07 7.44
N ARG A 128 -7.86 12.10 7.35
CA ARG A 128 -8.91 12.07 6.33
C ARG A 128 -9.87 13.25 6.51
N GLY A 129 -10.39 13.44 7.72
CA GLY A 129 -11.30 14.56 8.02
C GLY A 129 -10.67 15.93 7.74
N LEU A 130 -9.40 16.11 8.12
CA LEU A 130 -8.64 17.33 7.84
C LEU A 130 -8.44 17.56 6.34
N SER A 131 -8.14 16.51 5.58
CA SER A 131 -7.97 16.60 4.13
C SER A 131 -9.23 17.07 3.44
N VAL A 132 -10.39 16.50 3.80
CA VAL A 132 -11.69 16.91 3.26
C VAL A 132 -12.03 18.35 3.66
N ALA A 133 -11.79 18.76 4.91
CA ALA A 133 -11.99 20.12 5.38
C ALA A 133 -11.11 21.14 4.65
N LEU A 134 -9.96 20.73 4.10
CA LEU A 134 -9.06 21.55 3.28
C LEU A 134 -9.31 21.42 1.77
N GLY A 135 -10.46 20.87 1.37
CA GLY A 135 -10.92 20.84 -0.01
C GLY A 135 -10.38 19.67 -0.85
N MET A 136 -9.82 18.64 -0.23
CA MET A 136 -9.49 17.40 -0.93
C MET A 136 -10.74 16.50 -1.03
N ARG A 137 -10.84 15.69 -2.08
CA ARG A 137 -11.95 14.75 -2.28
C ARG A 137 -11.62 13.38 -1.71
N ASP A 138 -12.50 12.82 -0.88
CA ASP A 138 -12.44 11.43 -0.43
C ASP A 138 -13.20 10.56 -1.44
N LEU A 139 -12.49 9.71 -2.17
CA LEU A 139 -13.06 8.81 -3.17
C LEU A 139 -13.49 7.47 -2.56
N GLY A 140 -13.23 7.25 -1.27
CA GLY A 140 -13.67 6.06 -0.56
C GLY A 140 -12.56 5.08 -0.19
N ALA A 141 -12.95 4.01 0.49
CA ALA A 141 -12.05 2.98 1.00
C ALA A 141 -11.67 1.96 -0.07
N VAL A 142 -10.37 1.73 -0.25
CA VAL A 142 -9.83 0.68 -1.10
C VAL A 142 -10.02 -0.68 -0.42
N ARG A 143 -10.55 -1.67 -1.15
CA ARG A 143 -10.85 -3.00 -0.60
C ARG A 143 -9.58 -3.79 -0.29
N ASN A 144 -9.65 -4.56 0.78
CA ASN A 144 -8.67 -5.57 1.13
C ASN A 144 -9.16 -6.96 0.69
N TYR A 145 -8.21 -7.79 0.30
CA TYR A 145 -8.43 -9.19 -0.06
C TYR A 145 -7.41 -10.04 0.71
N ILE A 146 -7.88 -11.05 1.41
CA ILE A 146 -7.03 -11.94 2.22
C ILE A 146 -7.19 -13.37 1.72
N GLU A 147 -6.07 -14.01 1.40
CA GLU A 147 -5.99 -15.44 1.17
C GLU A 147 -5.48 -16.14 2.43
N PRO A 148 -6.31 -16.90 3.15
CA PRO A 148 -5.85 -17.69 4.29
C PRO A 148 -5.07 -18.92 3.79
N LEU A 149 -3.84 -19.08 4.28
CA LEU A 149 -2.94 -20.18 3.89
C LEU A 149 -2.89 -21.28 4.95
N ARG A 150 -2.89 -20.89 6.24
CA ARG A 150 -2.86 -21.76 7.42
C ARG A 150 -4.11 -21.55 8.27
N ILE A 151 -5.23 -21.98 7.73
CA ILE A 151 -6.57 -21.70 8.29
C ILE A 151 -6.67 -22.14 9.75
N ALA A 152 -6.21 -23.35 10.09
CA ALA A 152 -6.24 -23.85 11.47
C ALA A 152 -5.45 -22.95 12.44
N ARG A 153 -4.30 -22.41 12.02
CA ARG A 153 -3.51 -21.49 12.83
C ARG A 153 -4.21 -20.15 13.02
N ILE A 154 -4.79 -19.62 11.93
CA ILE A 154 -5.56 -18.37 11.96
C ILE A 154 -6.76 -18.51 12.92
N LEU A 155 -7.57 -19.56 12.77
CA LEU A 155 -8.74 -19.80 13.60
C LEU A 155 -8.41 -19.88 15.10
N ARG A 156 -7.27 -20.47 15.43
CA ARG A 156 -6.83 -20.65 16.82
C ARG A 156 -6.23 -19.38 17.47
N ARG A 157 -5.61 -18.52 16.68
CA ARG A 157 -4.85 -17.37 17.19
C ARG A 157 -5.59 -16.04 17.11
N ILE A 158 -6.43 -15.83 16.09
CA ILE A 158 -7.15 -14.56 15.94
C ILE A 158 -8.09 -14.34 17.12
N ASP A 159 -8.01 -13.15 17.70
CA ASP A 159 -9.05 -12.65 18.59
C ASP A 159 -10.15 -12.00 17.78
N TRP A 160 -11.20 -12.79 17.57
CA TRP A 160 -12.35 -12.37 16.78
C TRP A 160 -13.13 -11.21 17.41
N GLN A 161 -13.01 -11.00 18.73
CA GLN A 161 -13.65 -9.89 19.44
C GLN A 161 -12.91 -8.56 19.13
N LEU A 162 -11.58 -8.60 19.04
CA LEU A 162 -10.75 -7.44 18.71
C LEU A 162 -10.94 -7.02 17.23
N LEU A 163 -11.24 -7.96 16.33
CA LEU A 163 -11.48 -7.63 14.93
C LEU A 163 -12.78 -6.85 14.69
N LYS A 164 -13.66 -6.74 15.71
CA LYS A 164 -14.96 -6.04 15.62
C LYS A 164 -15.61 -6.24 14.25
N LEU A 165 -15.77 -7.51 13.84
CA LEU A 165 -16.44 -7.83 12.59
C LEU A 165 -17.92 -7.39 12.73
N ASN A 166 -18.21 -6.17 12.27
CA ASN A 166 -19.56 -5.64 12.22
C ASN A 166 -20.39 -6.59 11.36
N GLY A 167 -21.45 -7.16 11.94
CA GLY A 167 -22.35 -8.07 11.25
C GLY A 167 -22.14 -9.56 11.50
N VAL A 168 -21.18 -9.98 12.34
CA VAL A 168 -21.08 -11.38 12.77
C VAL A 168 -22.25 -11.74 13.66
N SER A 169 -23.10 -12.66 13.23
CA SER A 169 -24.25 -13.15 14.01
C SER A 169 -23.76 -13.83 15.31
N LYS A 170 -24.61 -13.82 16.37
CA LYS A 170 -24.32 -14.54 17.62
C LYS A 170 -23.95 -16.02 17.37
N ARG A 171 -24.58 -16.66 16.39
CA ARG A 171 -24.29 -18.06 15.99
C ARG A 171 -22.89 -18.22 15.42
N ALA A 172 -22.44 -17.27 14.57
CA ALA A 172 -21.09 -17.27 14.02
C ALA A 172 -20.04 -17.03 15.12
N SER A 173 -20.31 -16.18 16.11
CA SER A 173 -19.38 -15.96 17.23
C SER A 173 -19.21 -17.22 18.11
N ILE A 174 -20.29 -18.01 18.29
CA ILE A 174 -20.22 -19.30 19.00
C ILE A 174 -19.42 -20.30 18.17
N ALA A 175 -19.70 -20.44 16.86
CA ALA A 175 -18.94 -21.32 15.96
C ALA A 175 -17.43 -21.00 15.98
N LEU A 176 -17.07 -19.72 16.01
CA LEU A 176 -15.68 -19.28 16.08
C LEU A 176 -14.98 -19.63 17.42
N LYS A 177 -15.73 -19.70 18.54
CA LYS A 177 -15.17 -20.21 19.80
C LYS A 177 -14.81 -21.69 19.69
N PHE A 178 -15.67 -22.51 19.08
CA PHE A 178 -15.37 -23.91 18.83
C PHE A 178 -14.20 -24.10 17.83
N ALA A 179 -14.02 -23.18 16.89
CA ALA A 179 -12.91 -23.22 15.94
C ALA A 179 -11.51 -23.05 16.62
N LYS A 180 -11.44 -22.67 17.90
CA LYS A 180 -10.20 -22.69 18.68
C LYS A 180 -9.78 -24.11 19.07
N ILE A 181 -10.69 -25.09 19.05
CA ILE A 181 -10.39 -26.51 19.32
C ILE A 181 -9.56 -27.07 18.16
N PRO A 182 -8.36 -27.65 18.40
CA PRO A 182 -7.45 -28.08 17.34
C PRO A 182 -8.11 -29.00 16.30
N LEU A 183 -8.83 -30.01 16.74
CA LEU A 183 -9.50 -30.98 15.83
C LEU A 183 -10.48 -30.31 14.88
N ILE A 184 -11.30 -29.40 15.41
CA ILE A 184 -12.29 -28.64 14.62
C ILE A 184 -11.58 -27.68 13.66
N ALA A 185 -10.50 -27.01 14.11
CA ALA A 185 -9.70 -26.12 13.27
C ALA A 185 -9.07 -26.86 12.07
N TYR A 186 -8.52 -28.06 12.28
CA TYR A 186 -7.92 -28.84 11.19
C TYR A 186 -8.98 -29.44 10.26
N ALA A 187 -10.13 -29.88 10.79
CA ALA A 187 -11.25 -30.34 9.95
C ALA A 187 -11.78 -29.19 9.06
N ALA A 188 -11.96 -28.00 9.65
CA ALA A 188 -12.34 -26.79 8.91
C ALA A 188 -11.31 -26.43 7.85
N GLN A 189 -10.01 -26.52 8.16
CA GLN A 189 -8.95 -26.30 7.18
C GLN A 189 -9.04 -27.26 6.00
N GLY A 190 -9.25 -28.57 6.26
CA GLY A 190 -9.43 -29.57 5.21
C GLY A 190 -10.60 -29.22 4.26
N LEU A 191 -11.77 -28.96 4.83
CA LEU A 191 -12.98 -28.59 4.06
C LEU A 191 -12.77 -27.31 3.24
N ILE A 192 -12.28 -26.24 3.84
CA ILE A 192 -12.04 -24.96 3.17
C ILE A 192 -10.98 -25.12 2.06
N THR A 193 -9.95 -25.93 2.29
CA THR A 193 -8.92 -26.19 1.27
C THR A 193 -9.51 -26.90 0.05
N VAL A 194 -10.41 -27.87 0.23
CA VAL A 194 -11.11 -28.54 -0.88
C VAL A 194 -12.02 -27.55 -1.63
N CYS A 195 -12.80 -26.75 -0.92
CA CYS A 195 -13.63 -25.71 -1.54
C CYS A 195 -12.81 -24.73 -2.36
N PHE A 196 -11.68 -24.26 -1.83
CA PHE A 196 -10.79 -23.36 -2.56
C PHE A 196 -10.11 -24.05 -3.75
N ALA A 197 -9.78 -25.34 -3.68
CA ALA A 197 -9.27 -26.09 -4.82
C ALA A 197 -10.27 -26.14 -5.98
N ALA A 198 -11.54 -26.41 -5.67
CA ALA A 198 -12.62 -26.39 -6.66
C ALA A 198 -12.83 -25.00 -7.30
N LEU A 199 -12.84 -23.95 -6.49
CA LEU A 199 -12.97 -22.56 -6.97
C LEU A 199 -11.81 -22.12 -7.89
N ARG A 200 -10.61 -22.68 -7.66
CA ARG A 200 -9.39 -22.34 -8.42
C ARG A 200 -9.27 -23.07 -9.75
N PHE A 201 -10.01 -24.15 -9.96
CA PHE A 201 -9.90 -24.97 -11.15
C PHE A 201 -10.08 -24.21 -12.46
N PRO A 202 -11.12 -23.34 -12.64
CA PRO A 202 -11.27 -22.52 -13.85
C PRO A 202 -10.10 -21.55 -14.07
N SER A 203 -9.56 -21.01 -12.98
CA SER A 203 -8.42 -20.08 -13.02
C SER A 203 -7.13 -20.77 -13.45
N ALA A 204 -6.94 -22.04 -13.08
CA ALA A 204 -5.79 -22.84 -13.53
C ALA A 204 -5.86 -23.13 -15.03
N LEU A 205 -7.07 -23.31 -15.58
CA LEU A 205 -7.27 -23.46 -17.03
C LEU A 205 -6.93 -22.18 -17.79
N ALA A 206 -7.35 -21.02 -17.27
CA ALA A 206 -7.05 -19.72 -17.89
C ALA A 206 -5.55 -19.37 -17.85
N ALA A 207 -4.77 -19.98 -16.97
CA ALA A 207 -3.32 -19.80 -16.86
C ALA A 207 -2.50 -20.74 -17.80
N ARG A 208 -3.17 -21.59 -18.60
CA ARG A 208 -2.45 -22.48 -19.52
C ARG A 208 -1.65 -21.68 -20.56
N GLY A 209 -0.43 -22.16 -20.84
CA GLY A 209 0.47 -21.48 -21.78
C GLY A 209 1.20 -20.27 -21.19
N LEU A 210 1.00 -19.96 -19.89
CA LEU A 210 1.72 -18.92 -19.19
C LEU A 210 2.85 -19.51 -18.35
N THR A 211 4.00 -18.86 -18.39
CA THR A 211 5.16 -19.19 -17.53
C THR A 211 5.29 -18.11 -16.46
N THR A 212 5.46 -18.52 -15.20
CA THR A 212 5.66 -17.58 -14.10
C THR A 212 7.00 -17.86 -13.42
N GLN A 213 7.79 -16.80 -13.24
CA GLN A 213 9.11 -16.84 -12.62
C GLN A 213 9.11 -16.02 -11.34
N LEU A 214 9.69 -16.58 -10.27
CA LEU A 214 9.98 -15.86 -9.03
C LEU A 214 11.43 -15.41 -9.07
N GLN A 215 11.65 -14.11 -8.82
CA GLN A 215 12.98 -13.50 -8.93
C GLN A 215 13.17 -12.36 -7.93
N GLU A 216 14.44 -12.08 -7.59
CA GLU A 216 14.81 -11.04 -6.64
C GLU A 216 14.97 -9.67 -7.29
N ARG A 217 14.95 -9.62 -8.62
CA ARG A 217 15.05 -8.38 -9.41
C ARG A 217 13.87 -8.26 -10.35
N LEU A 218 13.58 -7.03 -10.71
CA LEU A 218 12.56 -6.71 -11.72
C LEU A 218 12.99 -7.24 -13.10
N PRO A 219 12.04 -7.54 -14.02
CA PRO A 219 12.32 -7.72 -15.44
C PRO A 219 13.03 -6.50 -16.03
N ASN A 220 13.55 -6.63 -17.25
CA ASN A 220 14.20 -5.51 -17.91
C ASN A 220 13.24 -4.35 -18.17
N GLU A 221 13.80 -3.15 -18.37
CA GLU A 221 13.05 -1.90 -18.51
C GLU A 221 12.06 -1.92 -19.67
N ALA A 222 12.48 -2.46 -20.83
CA ALA A 222 11.66 -2.49 -22.03
C ALA A 222 10.39 -3.35 -21.85
N ASP A 223 10.51 -4.50 -21.16
CA ASP A 223 9.38 -5.36 -20.88
C ASP A 223 8.42 -4.71 -19.88
N LEU A 224 8.96 -4.04 -18.83
CA LEU A 224 8.17 -3.32 -17.84
C LEU A 224 7.40 -2.16 -18.45
N ASP A 225 8.04 -1.32 -19.27
CA ASP A 225 7.39 -0.18 -19.91
C ASP A 225 6.36 -0.64 -20.98
N SER A 226 6.64 -1.75 -21.67
CA SER A 226 5.68 -2.38 -22.57
C SER A 226 4.44 -2.89 -21.83
N LEU A 227 4.62 -3.60 -20.71
CA LEU A 227 3.51 -4.04 -19.85
C LEU A 227 2.72 -2.84 -19.32
N TRP A 228 3.42 -1.80 -18.83
CA TRP A 228 2.79 -0.60 -18.33
C TRP A 228 1.97 0.12 -19.41
N ALA A 229 2.48 0.24 -20.63
CA ALA A 229 1.76 0.86 -21.74
C ALA A 229 0.42 0.16 -22.02
N ARG A 230 0.39 -1.18 -21.98
CA ARG A 230 -0.84 -1.98 -22.15
C ARG A 230 -1.77 -1.86 -20.94
N THR A 231 -1.22 -1.89 -19.72
CA THR A 231 -2.02 -1.78 -18.50
C THR A 231 -2.75 -0.44 -18.43
N ARG A 232 -2.03 0.66 -18.65
CA ARG A 232 -2.61 2.02 -18.53
C ARG A 232 -3.68 2.33 -19.56
N SER A 233 -3.70 1.62 -20.71
CA SER A 233 -4.69 1.87 -21.77
C SER A 233 -6.14 1.59 -21.36
N VAL A 234 -6.35 0.83 -20.29
CA VAL A 234 -7.68 0.47 -19.76
C VAL A 234 -7.95 1.02 -18.36
N VAL A 235 -7.07 1.88 -17.85
CA VAL A 235 -7.19 2.47 -16.51
C VAL A 235 -7.47 3.96 -16.64
N SER A 236 -8.51 4.45 -15.97
CA SER A 236 -8.87 5.86 -16.01
C SER A 236 -7.95 6.71 -15.15
N SER A 237 -7.51 6.21 -13.99
CA SER A 237 -6.58 6.95 -13.12
C SER A 237 -5.68 6.03 -12.31
N CYS A 238 -4.42 6.40 -12.15
CA CYS A 238 -3.45 5.68 -11.30
C CYS A 238 -2.15 6.48 -11.11
N ALA A 239 -1.33 6.08 -10.16
CA ALA A 239 0.09 6.45 -10.17
C ALA A 239 0.82 5.68 -11.28
N THR A 240 1.86 6.28 -11.84
CA THR A 240 2.69 5.62 -12.88
C THR A 240 3.31 4.32 -12.37
N ARG A 241 3.48 3.34 -13.29
CA ARG A 241 4.24 2.10 -13.08
C ARG A 241 5.29 1.92 -14.16
N SER A 242 5.93 3.03 -14.60
CA SER A 242 7.07 2.93 -15.52
C SER A 242 8.22 2.13 -14.91
N ALA A 243 9.09 1.59 -15.75
CA ALA A 243 10.27 0.84 -15.29
C ALA A 243 11.10 1.64 -14.28
N ALA A 244 11.39 2.91 -14.60
CA ALA A 244 12.15 3.80 -13.70
C ALA A 244 11.46 3.97 -12.33
N TYR A 245 10.13 4.11 -12.30
CA TYR A 245 9.38 4.18 -11.04
C TYR A 245 9.47 2.87 -10.25
N LEU A 246 9.27 1.73 -10.89
CA LEU A 246 9.27 0.42 -10.24
C LEU A 246 10.65 0.09 -9.67
N GLN A 247 11.73 0.37 -10.42
CA GLN A 247 13.11 0.20 -9.95
C GLN A 247 13.40 1.09 -8.74
N TRP A 248 13.09 2.37 -8.84
CA TRP A 248 13.26 3.31 -7.73
C TRP A 248 12.47 2.88 -6.50
N ARG A 249 11.22 2.45 -6.70
CA ARG A 249 10.29 2.14 -5.62
C ARG A 249 10.61 0.82 -4.92
N TYR A 250 11.03 -0.20 -5.67
CA TYR A 250 11.09 -1.58 -5.18
C TYR A 250 12.49 -2.20 -5.21
N GLU A 251 13.45 -1.61 -5.90
CA GLU A 251 14.85 -2.10 -5.90
C GLU A 251 15.80 -1.15 -5.19
N LEU A 252 15.78 0.15 -5.52
CA LEU A 252 16.67 1.13 -4.95
C LEU A 252 16.34 1.40 -3.48
N GLY A 253 17.25 1.00 -2.58
CA GLY A 253 17.07 1.17 -1.13
C GLY A 253 16.14 0.15 -0.46
N ALA A 254 15.65 -0.84 -1.18
CA ALA A 254 14.72 -1.84 -0.66
C ALA A 254 15.40 -2.98 0.13
N ASN A 255 16.73 -3.12 0.08
CA ASN A 255 17.53 -4.10 0.84
C ASN A 255 16.96 -5.54 0.82
N GLY A 256 16.48 -6.01 -0.36
CA GLY A 256 15.92 -7.35 -0.49
C GLY A 256 14.54 -7.54 0.16
N ARG A 257 13.85 -6.45 0.52
CA ARG A 257 12.52 -6.46 1.13
C ARG A 257 11.45 -7.09 0.25
N TYR A 258 11.59 -6.91 -1.07
CA TYR A 258 10.61 -7.35 -2.05
C TYR A 258 11.07 -8.58 -2.81
N GLN A 259 10.09 -9.35 -3.27
CA GLN A 259 10.23 -10.48 -4.19
C GLN A 259 9.29 -10.21 -5.36
N PHE A 260 9.71 -10.55 -6.57
CA PHE A 260 8.93 -10.32 -7.79
C PHE A 260 8.46 -11.64 -8.39
N ALA A 261 7.23 -11.64 -8.90
CA ALA A 261 6.73 -12.70 -9.76
C ALA A 261 6.40 -12.08 -11.12
N SER A 262 7.06 -12.54 -12.16
CA SER A 262 6.80 -12.14 -13.54
C SER A 262 6.06 -13.25 -14.30
N CYS A 263 5.01 -12.88 -15.04
CA CYS A 263 4.20 -13.79 -15.83
C CYS A 263 4.41 -13.51 -17.32
N TRP A 264 4.71 -14.55 -18.08
CA TRP A 264 5.11 -14.49 -19.49
C TRP A 264 4.19 -15.32 -20.38
N ARG A 265 3.86 -14.77 -21.55
CA ARG A 265 3.23 -15.46 -22.68
C ARG A 265 4.24 -15.52 -23.83
N GLY A 266 4.94 -16.67 -23.95
CA GLY A 266 6.13 -16.73 -24.81
C GLY A 266 7.18 -15.71 -24.36
N PRO A 267 7.66 -14.80 -25.22
CA PRO A 267 8.64 -13.78 -24.86
C PRO A 267 8.00 -12.51 -24.21
N GLU A 268 6.69 -12.42 -24.19
CA GLU A 268 5.98 -11.21 -23.77
C GLU A 268 5.68 -11.24 -22.27
N LEU A 269 6.10 -10.20 -21.52
CA LEU A 269 5.71 -9.98 -20.13
C LEU A 269 4.24 -9.54 -20.07
N VAL A 270 3.37 -10.37 -19.50
CA VAL A 270 1.92 -10.11 -19.42
C VAL A 270 1.43 -9.85 -17.99
N GLY A 271 2.33 -9.88 -17.02
CA GLY A 271 1.98 -9.52 -15.66
C GLY A 271 3.17 -9.49 -14.71
N LEU A 272 3.05 -8.66 -13.69
CA LEU A 272 4.02 -8.50 -12.61
C LEU A 272 3.29 -8.41 -11.28
N ALA A 273 3.74 -9.16 -10.29
CA ALA A 273 3.35 -9.00 -8.89
C ALA A 273 4.58 -8.69 -8.04
N VAL A 274 4.46 -7.69 -7.17
CA VAL A 274 5.47 -7.36 -6.17
C VAL A 274 4.99 -7.86 -4.82
N MET A 275 5.80 -8.69 -4.17
CA MET A 275 5.48 -9.30 -2.89
C MET A 275 6.43 -8.82 -1.81
N GLN A 276 5.92 -8.67 -0.60
CA GLN A 276 6.69 -8.20 0.55
C GLN A 276 6.53 -9.16 1.73
N ASN A 277 7.64 -9.48 2.40
CA ASN A 277 7.62 -10.14 3.70
C ASN A 277 7.06 -9.20 4.78
N PRO A 278 6.35 -9.72 5.78
CA PRO A 278 5.92 -8.91 6.91
C PRO A 278 7.13 -8.38 7.67
N GLU A 279 7.17 -7.08 7.96
CA GLU A 279 8.26 -6.48 8.72
C GLU A 279 8.08 -6.63 10.23
N ARG A 280 6.92 -6.35 10.73
CA ARG A 280 6.51 -6.58 12.12
C ARG A 280 5.00 -6.77 12.17
N LEU A 281 4.57 -7.61 13.07
CA LEU A 281 3.15 -7.82 13.35
C LEU A 281 2.90 -7.46 14.82
N ASP A 282 3.15 -6.21 15.16
CA ASP A 282 2.86 -5.67 16.51
C ASP A 282 1.37 -5.34 16.69
N ASP A 283 0.52 -5.66 15.68
CA ASP A 283 -0.92 -5.54 15.85
C ASP A 283 -1.43 -6.64 16.80
N PRO A 284 -1.85 -6.28 18.03
CA PRO A 284 -2.32 -7.25 19.02
C PRO A 284 -3.52 -8.08 18.51
N ARG A 285 -4.28 -7.57 17.53
CA ARG A 285 -5.40 -8.31 16.90
C ARG A 285 -4.92 -9.49 16.07
N LEU A 286 -3.70 -9.42 15.55
CA LEU A 286 -3.10 -10.45 14.70
C LEU A 286 -2.08 -11.33 15.45
N ALA A 287 -1.95 -11.17 16.75
CA ALA A 287 -1.05 -11.80 17.72
C ALA A 287 -0.24 -13.01 17.17
N GLY A 288 0.91 -12.74 16.59
CA GLY A 288 1.87 -13.74 16.12
C GLY A 288 1.47 -14.47 14.82
N LEU A 289 0.50 -13.96 14.04
CA LEU A 289 0.27 -14.39 12.66
C LEU A 289 1.25 -13.71 11.72
N VAL A 290 1.78 -14.46 10.76
CA VAL A 290 2.69 -13.98 9.73
C VAL A 290 1.91 -13.73 8.45
N ILE A 291 1.70 -12.45 8.08
CA ILE A 291 0.91 -12.06 6.91
C ILE A 291 1.82 -11.41 5.88
N GLY A 292 2.08 -12.12 4.76
CA GLY A 292 2.75 -11.52 3.60
C GLY A 292 1.80 -10.64 2.80
N SER A 293 2.34 -9.74 1.99
CA SER A 293 1.55 -8.84 1.16
C SER A 293 1.91 -8.96 -0.32
N VAL A 294 0.90 -8.89 -1.19
CA VAL A 294 1.08 -8.52 -2.60
C VAL A 294 0.88 -7.01 -2.64
N VAL A 295 1.98 -6.27 -2.74
CA VAL A 295 1.98 -4.81 -2.62
C VAL A 295 1.70 -4.11 -3.92
N ASP A 296 2.02 -4.74 -5.06
CA ASP A 296 1.65 -4.24 -6.38
C ASP A 296 1.28 -5.39 -7.32
N LEU A 297 0.38 -5.12 -8.26
CA LEU A 297 -0.10 -6.07 -9.26
C LEU A 297 -0.40 -5.34 -10.56
N ILE A 298 0.42 -5.58 -11.58
CA ILE A 298 0.35 -4.97 -12.90
C ILE A 298 -0.01 -6.06 -13.91
N LEU A 299 -1.05 -5.87 -14.70
CA LEU A 299 -1.62 -6.90 -15.56
C LEU A 299 -1.87 -6.38 -16.97
N ASP A 300 -1.51 -7.18 -17.94
CA ASP A 300 -1.96 -6.98 -19.32
C ASP A 300 -3.45 -7.30 -19.42
N PRO A 301 -4.31 -6.33 -19.84
CA PRO A 301 -5.74 -6.55 -19.96
C PRO A 301 -6.11 -7.61 -20.99
N SER A 302 -5.24 -7.86 -21.98
CA SER A 302 -5.43 -8.89 -23.01
C SER A 302 -5.17 -10.31 -22.51
N CYS A 303 -4.62 -10.46 -21.28
CA CYS A 303 -4.23 -11.74 -20.70
C CYS A 303 -4.89 -12.01 -19.33
N PRO A 304 -6.19 -12.32 -19.28
CA PRO A 304 -6.92 -12.51 -18.02
C PRO A 304 -6.38 -13.67 -17.15
N GLY A 305 -5.64 -14.60 -17.75
CA GLY A 305 -4.97 -15.69 -17.02
C GLY A 305 -3.77 -15.25 -16.19
N ALA A 306 -3.16 -14.11 -16.50
CA ALA A 306 -1.97 -13.61 -15.83
C ALA A 306 -2.19 -13.41 -14.32
N VAL A 307 -3.35 -12.86 -13.92
CA VAL A 307 -3.68 -12.69 -12.51
C VAL A 307 -3.67 -14.02 -11.76
N SER A 308 -4.27 -15.06 -12.33
CA SER A 308 -4.31 -16.39 -11.70
C SER A 308 -2.92 -17.00 -11.56
N SER A 309 -2.10 -16.87 -12.59
CA SER A 309 -0.72 -17.37 -12.61
C SER A 309 0.14 -16.68 -11.53
N LEU A 310 0.06 -15.36 -11.44
CA LEU A 310 0.78 -14.56 -10.43
C LEU A 310 0.32 -14.85 -9.00
N LEU A 311 -0.98 -15.02 -8.77
CA LEU A 311 -1.50 -15.34 -7.43
C LEU A 311 -1.11 -16.77 -7.01
N VAL A 312 -0.97 -17.71 -7.94
CA VAL A 312 -0.40 -19.05 -7.65
C VAL A 312 1.06 -18.92 -7.24
N ALA A 313 1.86 -18.10 -7.94
CA ALA A 313 3.26 -17.86 -7.58
C ALA A 313 3.39 -17.18 -6.21
N ALA A 314 2.60 -16.14 -5.95
CA ALA A 314 2.57 -15.47 -4.65
C ALA A 314 2.21 -16.42 -3.50
N ARG A 315 1.25 -17.32 -3.71
CA ARG A 315 0.88 -18.36 -2.75
C ARG A 315 2.03 -19.34 -2.49
N ARG A 316 2.72 -19.81 -3.53
CA ARG A 316 3.89 -20.69 -3.39
C ARG A 316 5.00 -20.02 -2.60
N TRP A 317 5.31 -18.77 -2.93
CA TRP A 317 6.27 -17.95 -2.20
C TRP A 317 5.89 -17.79 -0.73
N ALA A 318 4.65 -17.44 -0.43
CA ALA A 318 4.19 -17.25 0.94
C ALA A 318 4.23 -18.57 1.77
N ARG A 319 3.88 -19.70 1.15
CA ARG A 319 3.96 -21.01 1.79
C ARG A 319 5.40 -21.43 2.07
N SER A 320 6.35 -21.19 1.16
CA SER A 320 7.77 -21.50 1.37
C SER A 320 8.38 -20.69 2.52
N ARG A 321 7.79 -19.51 2.83
CA ARG A 321 8.20 -18.64 3.94
C ARG A 321 7.33 -18.78 5.19
N ASN A 322 6.47 -19.80 5.23
CA ASN A 322 5.61 -20.10 6.37
C ASN A 322 4.60 -19.00 6.73
N HIS A 323 4.16 -18.19 5.78
CA HIS A 323 3.11 -17.19 6.02
C HIS A 323 1.76 -17.86 6.35
N ASP A 324 0.99 -17.23 7.22
CA ASP A 324 -0.34 -17.68 7.62
C ASP A 324 -1.42 -17.20 6.65
N ALA A 325 -1.21 -16.03 6.04
CA ALA A 325 -2.08 -15.44 5.03
C ALA A 325 -1.31 -14.55 4.06
N LEU A 326 -1.95 -14.23 2.92
CA LEU A 326 -1.55 -13.18 2.00
C LEU A 326 -2.59 -12.07 2.00
N LEU A 327 -2.13 -10.82 2.10
CA LEU A 327 -2.93 -9.61 1.98
C LEU A 327 -2.69 -8.98 0.60
N LEU A 328 -3.77 -8.55 -0.04
CA LEU A 328 -3.74 -7.72 -1.24
C LEU A 328 -4.75 -6.60 -1.07
N THR A 329 -4.37 -5.36 -1.38
CA THR A 329 -5.26 -4.20 -1.41
C THR A 329 -5.41 -3.75 -2.85
N MET A 330 -6.65 -3.60 -3.35
CA MET A 330 -6.89 -3.26 -4.74
C MET A 330 -8.23 -2.54 -4.92
N SER A 331 -8.23 -1.51 -5.77
CA SER A 331 -9.45 -0.75 -6.11
C SER A 331 -10.22 -1.35 -7.28
N GLN A 332 -9.55 -1.90 -8.30
CA GLN A 332 -10.15 -2.32 -9.57
C GLN A 332 -11.26 -3.36 -9.40
N ARG A 333 -12.50 -2.98 -9.73
CA ARG A 333 -13.68 -3.85 -9.65
C ARG A 333 -13.57 -5.10 -10.53
N GLY A 334 -12.95 -4.97 -11.71
CA GLY A 334 -12.79 -6.08 -12.67
C GLY A 334 -11.97 -7.25 -12.11
N LEU A 335 -11.10 -7.02 -11.13
CA LEU A 335 -10.29 -8.06 -10.49
C LEU A 335 -11.00 -8.78 -9.33
N ARG A 336 -12.17 -8.31 -8.89
CA ARG A 336 -12.90 -8.91 -7.78
C ARG A 336 -13.22 -10.39 -8.00
N VAL A 337 -13.77 -10.74 -9.14
CA VAL A 337 -14.14 -12.14 -9.46
C VAL A 337 -12.91 -13.03 -9.61
N PRO A 338 -11.86 -12.63 -10.38
CA PRO A 338 -10.59 -13.38 -10.41
C PRO A 338 -9.98 -13.62 -9.04
N LEU A 339 -9.96 -12.61 -8.15
CA LEU A 339 -9.43 -12.74 -6.78
C LEU A 339 -10.24 -13.74 -5.93
N LEU A 340 -11.58 -13.65 -5.98
CA LEU A 340 -12.44 -14.60 -5.27
C LEU A 340 -12.22 -16.04 -5.78
N ARG A 341 -12.12 -16.24 -7.10
CA ARG A 341 -11.80 -17.54 -7.70
C ARG A 341 -10.41 -18.05 -7.31
N ALA A 342 -9.46 -17.16 -7.09
CA ALA A 342 -8.14 -17.52 -6.59
C ALA A 342 -8.14 -17.90 -5.09
N GLY A 343 -9.25 -17.71 -4.37
CA GLY A 343 -9.40 -18.06 -2.96
C GLY A 343 -9.16 -16.90 -2.00
N TYR A 344 -9.16 -15.67 -2.51
CA TYR A 344 -9.12 -14.47 -1.68
C TYR A 344 -10.51 -14.13 -1.15
N ILE A 345 -10.58 -13.74 0.11
CA ILE A 345 -11.80 -13.27 0.78
C ILE A 345 -11.77 -11.75 0.75
N SER A 346 -12.83 -11.13 0.21
CA SER A 346 -12.95 -9.66 0.20
C SER A 346 -13.34 -9.16 1.59
N MET A 347 -12.63 -8.12 2.05
CA MET A 347 -12.88 -7.44 3.31
C MET A 347 -13.03 -5.94 3.09
N PRO A 348 -13.80 -5.23 3.93
CA PRO A 348 -13.81 -3.78 3.92
C PRO A 348 -12.39 -3.24 4.08
N GLY A 349 -12.04 -2.24 3.30
CA GLY A 349 -10.78 -1.53 3.46
C GLY A 349 -10.88 -0.45 4.54
N ASN A 350 -9.73 -0.09 5.09
CA ASN A 350 -9.59 1.03 6.02
C ASN A 350 -8.71 2.16 5.44
N ILE A 351 -8.14 1.95 4.28
CA ILE A 351 -7.30 2.94 3.58
C ILE A 351 -8.16 3.65 2.55
N HIS A 352 -8.30 4.97 2.66
CA HIS A 352 -9.09 5.79 1.75
C HIS A 352 -8.22 6.49 0.73
N LEU A 353 -8.67 6.58 -0.52
CA LEU A 353 -8.04 7.46 -1.50
C LEU A 353 -8.57 8.88 -1.33
N ILE A 354 -7.66 9.80 -1.05
CA ILE A 354 -7.92 11.24 -0.97
C ILE A 354 -7.18 11.93 -2.10
N VAL A 355 -7.87 12.74 -2.88
CA VAL A 355 -7.30 13.42 -4.05
C VAL A 355 -7.50 14.93 -3.97
N ARG A 356 -6.48 15.68 -4.32
CA ARG A 356 -6.53 17.12 -4.56
C ARG A 356 -6.23 17.39 -6.01
N ASP A 357 -7.19 17.91 -6.73
CA ASP A 357 -7.05 18.41 -8.10
C ASP A 357 -7.65 19.83 -8.16
N PRO A 358 -6.84 20.89 -7.98
CA PRO A 358 -7.35 22.24 -7.91
C PRO A 358 -8.03 22.68 -9.21
N GLY A 359 -9.35 22.91 -9.14
CA GLY A 359 -10.16 23.30 -10.29
C GLY A 359 -10.44 22.18 -11.27
N ASP A 360 -10.28 20.90 -10.84
CA ASP A 360 -10.51 19.70 -11.67
C ASP A 360 -9.79 19.72 -13.03
N LYS A 361 -8.59 20.33 -13.04
CA LYS A 361 -7.85 20.62 -14.28
C LYS A 361 -7.23 19.37 -14.93
N HIS A 362 -7.00 18.33 -14.14
CA HIS A 362 -6.29 17.15 -14.63
C HIS A 362 -7.22 15.99 -15.00
N GLY A 363 -8.54 16.14 -14.80
CA GLY A 363 -9.53 15.14 -15.24
C GLY A 363 -9.41 13.78 -14.58
N LEU A 364 -8.90 13.71 -13.33
CA LEU A 364 -8.81 12.46 -12.60
C LEU A 364 -10.20 11.90 -12.30
N SER A 365 -10.38 10.58 -12.46
CA SER A 365 -11.67 9.94 -12.22
C SER A 365 -12.18 10.19 -10.79
N PRO A 366 -13.45 10.60 -10.63
CA PRO A 366 -14.10 10.71 -9.33
C PRO A 366 -14.53 9.34 -8.77
N ASN A 367 -14.44 8.28 -9.56
CA ASN A 367 -14.88 6.94 -9.21
C ASN A 367 -13.67 6.08 -8.81
N LEU A 368 -13.65 5.63 -7.54
CA LEU A 368 -12.58 4.79 -7.01
C LEU A 368 -12.39 3.47 -7.80
N ASP A 369 -13.47 2.88 -8.32
CA ASP A 369 -13.43 1.61 -9.05
C ASP A 369 -12.69 1.72 -10.41
N GLU A 370 -12.49 2.94 -10.91
CA GLU A 370 -11.77 3.25 -12.15
C GLU A 370 -10.28 3.56 -11.93
N TRP A 371 -9.84 3.60 -10.68
CA TRP A 371 -8.44 3.72 -10.32
C TRP A 371 -7.75 2.37 -10.27
N LEU A 372 -6.50 2.33 -10.70
CA LEU A 372 -5.58 1.25 -10.35
C LEU A 372 -4.80 1.68 -9.09
N LEU A 373 -5.26 1.20 -7.96
CA LEU A 373 -4.61 1.40 -6.66
C LEU A 373 -4.28 0.06 -6.04
N THR A 374 -3.12 0.01 -5.44
CA THR A 374 -2.61 -1.15 -4.72
C THR A 374 -2.10 -0.74 -3.34
N ARG A 375 -1.68 -1.71 -2.53
CA ARG A 375 -1.07 -1.43 -1.23
C ARG A 375 0.20 -0.60 -1.35
N GLY A 376 0.97 -0.79 -2.43
CA GLY A 376 2.18 -0.03 -2.71
C GLY A 376 1.96 1.48 -2.82
N ASP A 377 0.79 1.90 -3.29
CA ASP A 377 0.43 3.32 -3.37
C ASP A 377 0.22 3.97 -2.00
N SER A 378 -0.17 3.20 -0.99
CA SER A 378 -0.35 3.72 0.38
C SER A 378 0.96 4.01 1.09
N TRP A 379 2.09 3.50 0.59
CA TRP A 379 3.40 3.56 1.24
C TRP A 379 3.41 2.98 2.66
N SER A 380 2.36 2.25 3.03
CA SER A 380 2.27 1.58 4.33
C SER A 380 3.16 0.34 4.43
N ASP A 381 3.78 -0.03 3.34
CA ASP A 381 4.80 -1.07 3.24
C ASP A 381 6.22 -0.58 3.56
N HIS A 382 6.38 0.71 3.90
CA HIS A 382 7.62 1.32 4.39
C HIS A 382 7.54 1.76 5.87
N LEU A 383 6.46 1.41 6.56
CA LEU A 383 6.24 1.76 7.96
C LEU A 383 6.55 0.58 8.86
#